data_b517c377bf5a17c4f7576bdfa125adcf
#
_entry.id   b517c377bf5a17c4f7576bdfa125adcf
#
_cell.length_a   1.000
_cell.length_b   1.000
_cell.length_c   1.000
_cell.angle_alpha   90.00
_cell.angle_beta   90.00
_cell.angle_gamma   90.00
#
_symmetry.space_group_name_H-M   'P 1'
#
loop_
_entity.id
_entity.type
_entity.pdbx_description
1 polymer ?
#
loop_
_entity_poly.entity_id
_entity_poly.type
_entity_poly.pdbx_seq_one_letter_code
_entity_poly.pdbx_strand_id
1 'polypeptide(L)'
;GGGRSRSRTRGAAARTGSGDGARTGDGPGGSARSPQADAAPGGQDGPGLTRGALTQDFARYLDFQRGLSRHTVRAYTGDLDALLTFLGAGPDQEADVSTVLAGLSLADLRAWLADQAATGHSRATMARRGATIRTFSTWAHRRGLLGSDVAVRLRSPRADNRLPTVLSQDQARQVMEVAGQAARGDRPLSVRDHAILEILYASGIRVSELVGLDRADLDPSRRTLQVVGKGDKDRVVPYGLPAARALSRWLAVRGRLAGPGSGDAVFLGARGGRIDPRTVRHVVHRATAAAGVPDLGPHGLRHSAATHVLSGGADLRSVQEILGHSSLATTQRYTHVTPERLRTAYAQAFPRA
;
A
#
# COMPACT_ATOMS: atom_id res chain seq x y z
N GLY A 1 -6.61 -29.07 31.16
CA GLY A 1 -5.33 -28.94 31.84
C GLY A 1 -4.22 -28.58 30.85
N GLY A 2 -3.42 -27.59 31.14
CA GLY A 2 -2.16 -27.38 30.44
C GLY A 2 -2.03 -26.01 29.76
N GLY A 3 -2.01 -24.92 30.51
CA GLY A 3 -1.56 -23.62 30.04
C GLY A 3 -0.06 -23.61 29.76
N ARG A 4 0.37 -22.92 28.72
CA ARG A 4 1.76 -22.52 28.52
C ARG A 4 1.83 -21.00 28.35
N SER A 5 2.10 -20.35 29.46
CA SER A 5 2.58 -18.98 29.58
C SER A 5 3.97 -18.85 28.97
N ARG A 6 4.18 -17.86 28.11
CA ARG A 6 5.51 -17.39 27.70
C ARG A 6 5.77 -16.02 28.30
N SER A 7 6.55 -16.03 29.38
CA SER A 7 7.12 -14.85 30.02
C SER A 7 8.20 -14.22 29.14
N ARG A 8 8.13 -12.91 28.92
CA ARG A 8 9.23 -12.08 28.41
C ARG A 8 9.96 -11.45 29.60
N THR A 9 11.19 -11.83 29.84
CA THR A 9 12.12 -11.21 30.75
C THR A 9 12.69 -9.91 30.18
N ARG A 10 12.52 -8.82 30.91
CA ARG A 10 13.24 -7.55 30.74
C ARG A 10 14.56 -7.67 31.51
N GLY A 11 15.68 -7.39 30.82
CA GLY A 11 16.99 -7.17 31.47
C GLY A 11 17.32 -5.68 31.43
N ALA A 12 17.33 -5.04 32.57
CA ALA A 12 17.91 -3.73 32.81
C ALA A 12 19.31 -3.92 33.39
N ALA A 13 20.29 -3.17 32.88
CA ALA A 13 21.57 -2.97 33.56
C ALA A 13 22.07 -1.54 33.32
N ALA A 14 21.98 -0.75 34.37
CA ALA A 14 22.70 0.50 34.52
C ALA A 14 24.12 0.20 34.99
N ARG A 15 25.11 0.97 34.54
CA ARG A 15 26.32 1.26 35.33
C ARG A 15 26.91 2.60 34.92
N THR A 16 27.01 3.44 35.90
CA THR A 16 27.77 4.67 36.11
C THR A 16 29.27 4.42 36.14
N GLY A 17 30.06 5.40 35.71
CA GLY A 17 31.51 5.42 35.94
C GLY A 17 32.12 6.74 35.50
N SER A 18 32.30 7.66 36.45
CA SER A 18 33.08 8.89 36.37
C SER A 18 34.57 8.59 36.31
N GLY A 19 35.36 9.47 35.65
CA GLY A 19 36.82 9.43 35.73
C GLY A 19 37.47 10.63 35.06
N ASP A 20 37.76 11.62 35.89
CA ASP A 20 38.48 12.86 35.68
C ASP A 20 39.98 12.62 35.37
N GLY A 21 40.66 13.52 34.63
CA GLY A 21 42.11 13.44 34.49
C GLY A 21 42.70 14.41 33.47
N ALA A 22 42.85 15.67 33.83
CA ALA A 22 43.66 16.65 33.13
C ALA A 22 45.15 16.32 33.19
N ARG A 23 45.92 16.65 32.18
CA ARG A 23 47.28 17.28 32.28
C ARG A 23 47.81 17.85 30.98
N THR A 24 48.18 19.04 31.07
CA THR A 24 49.03 19.98 30.32
C THR A 24 50.37 19.42 29.83
N GLY A 25 50.87 19.94 28.65
CA GLY A 25 52.24 19.75 28.21
C GLY A 25 52.56 20.50 26.93
N ASP A 26 53.35 21.55 27.10
CA ASP A 26 53.87 22.55 26.18
C ASP A 26 54.73 22.06 25.00
N GLY A 27 54.80 22.90 23.90
CA GLY A 27 55.48 22.81 22.61
C GLY A 27 57.01 22.66 22.62
N PRO A 28 57.79 23.16 21.65
CA PRO A 28 57.49 23.79 20.37
C PRO A 28 58.31 23.24 19.15
N GLY A 29 58.03 23.72 17.95
CA GLY A 29 59.04 23.99 16.90
C GLY A 29 59.35 22.90 15.90
N GLY A 30 59.19 23.20 14.62
CA GLY A 30 59.88 22.44 13.58
C GLY A 30 59.31 22.53 12.15
N SER A 31 59.74 23.58 11.43
CA SER A 31 60.16 23.55 10.03
C SER A 31 59.21 23.05 8.93
N ALA A 32 58.85 23.99 8.08
CA ALA A 32 58.22 23.79 6.77
C ALA A 32 59.00 22.81 5.87
N ARG A 33 58.28 21.82 5.35
CA ARG A 33 58.60 21.16 4.07
C ARG A 33 57.30 21.00 3.28
N SER A 34 57.26 21.64 2.12
CA SER A 34 56.26 21.37 1.09
C SER A 34 56.35 19.90 0.65
N PRO A 35 55.29 19.15 0.56
CA PRO A 35 55.29 17.91 -0.19
C PRO A 35 54.90 18.18 -1.64
N GLN A 36 55.74 17.63 -2.51
CA GLN A 36 55.55 17.41 -3.92
C GLN A 36 54.14 16.87 -4.24
N ALA A 37 53.61 17.35 -5.35
CA ALA A 37 52.49 16.78 -6.02
C ALA A 37 52.78 15.32 -6.41
N ASP A 38 52.29 14.37 -5.64
CA ASP A 38 52.24 12.96 -6.05
C ASP A 38 51.05 12.76 -6.98
N ALA A 39 51.40 12.14 -8.10
CA ALA A 39 50.45 11.74 -9.15
C ALA A 39 49.23 10.99 -8.59
N ALA A 40 48.08 11.32 -9.13
CA ALA A 40 46.86 10.57 -8.90
C ALA A 40 47.08 9.06 -9.18
N PRO A 41 46.76 8.16 -8.25
CA PRO A 41 46.75 6.75 -8.57
C PRO A 41 45.63 6.49 -9.59
N GLY A 42 46.01 5.82 -10.68
CA GLY A 42 45.14 5.38 -11.75
C GLY A 42 43.93 4.64 -11.25
N GLY A 43 42.84 4.75 -12.00
CA GLY A 43 41.55 4.16 -11.73
C GLY A 43 41.66 2.72 -11.27
N GLN A 44 41.19 2.48 -10.06
CA GLN A 44 40.76 1.16 -9.66
C GLN A 44 39.36 0.99 -10.25
N ASP A 45 39.26 0.15 -11.27
CA ASP A 45 38.01 -0.43 -11.75
C ASP A 45 37.43 -1.27 -10.59
N GLY A 46 36.75 -0.60 -9.65
CA GLY A 46 35.84 -1.27 -8.74
C GLY A 46 34.70 -1.84 -9.57
N PRO A 47 34.05 -2.94 -9.14
CA PRO A 47 32.93 -3.50 -9.88
C PRO A 47 31.93 -2.42 -10.19
N GLY A 48 31.67 -2.19 -11.49
CA GLY A 48 30.74 -1.15 -11.96
C GLY A 48 29.38 -1.28 -11.27
N LEU A 49 28.63 -0.19 -11.16
CA LEU A 49 27.32 -0.18 -10.55
C LEU A 49 26.39 -1.04 -11.37
N THR A 50 26.03 -2.24 -10.86
CA THR A 50 25.13 -3.14 -11.57
C THR A 50 23.67 -2.67 -11.46
N ARG A 51 22.85 -3.01 -12.46
CA ARG A 51 21.41 -2.73 -12.48
C ARG A 51 20.71 -3.28 -11.24
N GLY A 52 21.05 -4.52 -10.85
CA GLY A 52 20.51 -5.18 -9.66
C GLY A 52 20.82 -4.43 -8.38
N ALA A 53 22.09 -4.04 -8.18
CA ALA A 53 22.53 -3.28 -7.03
C ALA A 53 21.83 -1.92 -6.95
N LEU A 54 21.73 -1.18 -8.05
CA LEU A 54 21.02 0.08 -8.14
C LEU A 54 19.54 -0.05 -7.74
N THR A 55 18.85 -1.03 -8.33
CA THR A 55 17.42 -1.26 -8.07
C THR A 55 17.17 -1.68 -6.61
N GLN A 56 18.06 -2.50 -6.04
CA GLN A 56 17.97 -2.92 -4.65
C GLN A 56 18.23 -1.76 -3.68
N ASP A 57 19.22 -0.92 -3.95
CA ASP A 57 19.51 0.26 -3.12
C ASP A 57 18.37 1.27 -3.16
N PHE A 58 17.79 1.50 -4.33
CA PHE A 58 16.62 2.35 -4.46
C PHE A 58 15.41 1.76 -3.73
N ALA A 59 15.20 0.44 -3.81
CA ALA A 59 14.14 -0.23 -3.05
C ALA A 59 14.32 -0.04 -1.54
N ARG A 60 15.54 -0.21 -1.02
CA ARG A 60 15.86 0.04 0.40
C ARG A 60 15.57 1.49 0.81
N TYR A 61 15.94 2.46 -0.01
CA TYR A 61 15.62 3.87 0.22
C TYR A 61 14.11 4.11 0.31
N LEU A 62 13.34 3.55 -0.63
CA LEU A 62 11.88 3.70 -0.67
C LEU A 62 11.21 3.07 0.56
N ASP A 63 11.68 1.92 1.00
CA ASP A 63 11.12 1.19 2.15
C ASP A 63 11.51 1.87 3.47
N PHE A 64 12.81 1.98 3.76
CA PHE A 64 13.29 2.42 5.08
C PHE A 64 13.25 3.94 5.27
N GLN A 65 13.63 4.74 4.28
CA GLN A 65 13.71 6.20 4.46
C GLN A 65 12.42 6.92 4.07
N ARG A 66 11.64 6.37 3.11
CA ARG A 66 10.37 6.95 2.68
C ARG A 66 9.15 6.25 3.30
N GLY A 67 9.32 5.10 3.94
CA GLY A 67 8.24 4.35 4.58
C GLY A 67 7.14 3.95 3.61
N LEU A 68 7.47 3.65 2.35
CA LEU A 68 6.49 3.30 1.33
C LEU A 68 6.06 1.84 1.49
N SER A 69 4.81 1.56 1.13
CA SER A 69 4.31 0.18 1.17
C SER A 69 5.07 -0.72 0.18
N ARG A 70 5.18 -2.02 0.49
CA ARG A 70 5.80 -3.03 -0.40
C ARG A 70 5.23 -2.98 -1.82
N HIS A 71 3.94 -2.68 -1.97
CA HIS A 71 3.31 -2.54 -3.28
C HIS A 71 3.83 -1.30 -4.04
N THR A 72 3.99 -0.18 -3.35
CA THR A 72 4.54 1.06 -3.93
C THR A 72 6.01 0.88 -4.28
N VAL A 73 6.81 0.25 -3.39
CA VAL A 73 8.22 -0.07 -3.66
C VAL A 73 8.33 -0.90 -4.94
N ARG A 74 7.57 -2.00 -5.05
CA ARG A 74 7.56 -2.85 -6.25
C ARG A 74 7.16 -2.08 -7.51
N ALA A 75 6.17 -1.19 -7.41
CA ALA A 75 5.76 -0.39 -8.56
C ALA A 75 6.85 0.59 -9.00
N TYR A 76 7.54 1.22 -8.05
CA TYR A 76 8.62 2.18 -8.33
C TYR A 76 9.87 1.51 -8.88
N THR A 77 10.26 0.35 -8.31
CA THR A 77 11.40 -0.42 -8.85
C THR A 77 11.11 -0.94 -10.26
N GLY A 78 9.89 -1.42 -10.52
CA GLY A 78 9.48 -1.82 -11.86
C GLY A 78 9.46 -0.66 -12.87
N ASP A 79 9.10 0.55 -12.43
CA ASP A 79 9.20 1.74 -13.28
C ASP A 79 10.65 2.13 -13.58
N LEU A 80 11.55 2.01 -12.58
CA LEU A 80 12.99 2.23 -12.78
C LEU A 80 13.57 1.20 -13.74
N ASP A 81 13.23 -0.08 -13.58
CA ASP A 81 13.66 -1.13 -14.50
C ASP A 81 13.21 -0.87 -15.94
N ALA A 82 11.97 -0.40 -16.12
CA ALA A 82 11.46 -0.01 -17.44
C ALA A 82 12.21 1.18 -18.04
N LEU A 83 12.57 2.18 -17.22
CA LEU A 83 13.39 3.31 -17.65
C LEU A 83 14.78 2.84 -18.07
N LEU A 84 15.47 2.05 -17.26
CA LEU A 84 16.81 1.55 -17.57
C LEU A 84 16.83 0.73 -18.87
N THR A 85 15.79 -0.09 -19.08
CA THR A 85 15.62 -0.85 -20.34
C THR A 85 15.47 0.08 -21.54
N PHE A 86 14.65 1.13 -21.43
CA PHE A 86 14.45 2.14 -22.47
C PHE A 86 15.77 2.88 -22.81
N LEU A 87 16.61 3.14 -21.81
CA LEU A 87 17.91 3.80 -21.96
C LEU A 87 19.00 2.87 -22.51
N GLY A 88 18.67 1.63 -22.85
CA GLY A 88 19.59 0.66 -23.44
C GLY A 88 20.40 -0.16 -22.43
N ALA A 89 20.15 -0.01 -21.12
CA ALA A 89 20.66 -0.97 -20.16
C ALA A 89 19.96 -2.31 -20.38
N GLY A 90 20.72 -3.37 -20.58
CA GLY A 90 20.18 -4.71 -20.78
C GLY A 90 19.29 -5.17 -19.62
N PRO A 91 18.44 -6.18 -19.82
CA PRO A 91 17.57 -6.71 -18.77
C PRO A 91 18.36 -7.49 -17.68
N ASP A 92 19.61 -7.78 -17.94
CA ASP A 92 20.50 -8.47 -17.01
C ASP A 92 20.72 -7.63 -15.75
N GLN A 93 20.57 -8.24 -14.58
CA GLN A 93 20.77 -7.58 -13.30
C GLN A 93 22.25 -7.23 -13.04
N GLU A 94 23.16 -7.95 -13.69
CA GLU A 94 24.62 -7.69 -13.65
C GLU A 94 25.09 -6.65 -14.68
N ALA A 95 24.18 -6.13 -15.53
CA ALA A 95 24.53 -5.09 -16.50
C ALA A 95 25.03 -3.83 -15.79
N ASP A 96 26.17 -3.29 -16.21
CA ASP A 96 26.69 -2.00 -15.71
C ASP A 96 25.81 -0.86 -16.21
N VAL A 97 25.33 -0.06 -15.27
CA VAL A 97 24.45 1.09 -15.53
C VAL A 97 25.15 2.44 -15.32
N SER A 98 26.42 2.45 -14.96
CA SER A 98 27.19 3.67 -14.66
C SER A 98 27.20 4.63 -15.84
N THR A 99 27.47 4.14 -17.05
CA THR A 99 27.50 4.94 -18.27
C THR A 99 26.13 5.52 -18.60
N VAL A 100 25.06 4.69 -18.45
CA VAL A 100 23.68 5.12 -18.69
C VAL A 100 23.27 6.23 -17.72
N LEU A 101 23.67 6.12 -16.44
CA LEU A 101 23.37 7.13 -15.44
C LEU A 101 24.17 8.42 -15.68
N ALA A 102 25.45 8.31 -16.04
CA ALA A 102 26.30 9.46 -16.33
C ALA A 102 25.77 10.30 -17.51
N GLY A 103 25.16 9.65 -18.51
CA GLY A 103 24.56 10.31 -19.68
C GLY A 103 23.10 10.73 -19.50
N LEU A 104 22.47 10.40 -18.39
CA LEU A 104 21.03 10.62 -18.21
C LEU A 104 20.67 12.11 -18.22
N SER A 105 19.76 12.50 -19.11
CA SER A 105 19.31 13.86 -19.29
C SER A 105 17.79 14.02 -19.09
N LEU A 106 17.33 15.27 -18.96
CA LEU A 106 15.90 15.59 -18.95
C LEU A 106 15.20 15.20 -20.26
N ALA A 107 15.95 15.25 -21.38
CA ALA A 107 15.42 14.87 -22.69
C ALA A 107 15.07 13.38 -22.74
N ASP A 108 15.95 12.52 -22.20
CA ASP A 108 15.72 11.07 -22.12
C ASP A 108 14.51 10.73 -21.27
N LEU A 109 14.36 11.40 -20.13
CA LEU A 109 13.20 11.21 -19.26
C LEU A 109 11.88 11.61 -19.95
N ARG A 110 11.91 12.69 -20.72
CA ARG A 110 10.75 13.13 -21.52
C ARG A 110 10.46 12.17 -22.67
N ALA A 111 11.48 11.68 -23.36
CA ALA A 111 11.35 10.70 -24.45
C ALA A 111 10.75 9.40 -23.92
N TRP A 112 11.24 8.90 -22.79
CA TRP A 112 10.64 7.71 -22.15
C TRP A 112 9.18 7.91 -21.77
N LEU A 113 8.81 9.04 -21.16
CA LEU A 113 7.41 9.30 -20.84
C LEU A 113 6.53 9.43 -22.09
N ALA A 114 7.05 10.02 -23.17
CA ALA A 114 6.34 10.11 -24.44
C ALA A 114 6.11 8.73 -25.06
N ASP A 115 7.13 7.87 -25.06
CA ASP A 115 7.02 6.47 -25.52
C ASP A 115 5.96 5.71 -24.71
N GLN A 116 5.99 5.86 -23.39
CA GLN A 116 5.01 5.21 -22.50
C GLN A 116 3.56 5.73 -22.72
N ALA A 117 3.42 6.99 -23.11
CA ALA A 117 2.11 7.55 -23.47
C ALA A 117 1.62 6.99 -24.82
N ALA A 118 2.53 6.86 -25.79
CA ALA A 118 2.23 6.30 -27.12
C ALA A 118 1.82 4.82 -27.05
N THR A 119 2.36 4.06 -26.10
CA THR A 119 1.98 2.66 -25.85
C THR A 119 0.64 2.49 -25.11
N GLY A 120 -0.11 3.56 -24.91
CA GLY A 120 -1.48 3.51 -24.38
C GLY A 120 -1.60 3.39 -22.85
N HIS A 121 -0.55 3.68 -22.10
CA HIS A 121 -0.61 3.68 -20.65
C HIS A 121 -1.55 4.77 -20.12
N SER A 122 -2.31 4.43 -19.06
CA SER A 122 -3.26 5.36 -18.44
C SER A 122 -2.57 6.61 -17.85
N ARG A 123 -3.30 7.73 -17.79
CA ARG A 123 -2.82 8.98 -17.14
C ARG A 123 -2.36 8.76 -15.69
N ALA A 124 -3.03 7.88 -14.96
CA ALA A 124 -2.65 7.52 -13.60
C ALA A 124 -1.27 6.81 -13.56
N THR A 125 -1.02 5.89 -14.51
CA THR A 125 0.28 5.23 -14.68
C THR A 125 1.36 6.24 -15.04
N MET A 126 1.07 7.18 -15.95
CA MET A 126 2.00 8.23 -16.35
C MET A 126 2.35 9.17 -15.18
N ALA A 127 1.35 9.57 -14.38
CA ALA A 127 1.56 10.39 -13.18
C ALA A 127 2.45 9.66 -12.16
N ARG A 128 2.21 8.36 -11.93
CA ARG A 128 3.04 7.52 -11.05
C ARG A 128 4.48 7.42 -11.57
N ARG A 129 4.67 7.08 -12.85
CA ARG A 129 5.99 6.99 -13.48
C ARG A 129 6.77 8.31 -13.35
N GLY A 130 6.13 9.44 -13.60
CA GLY A 130 6.75 10.74 -13.39
C GLY A 130 7.13 11.00 -11.93
N ALA A 131 6.34 10.52 -10.96
CA ALA A 131 6.68 10.61 -9.56
C ALA A 131 7.86 9.68 -9.20
N THR A 132 7.89 8.46 -9.74
CA THR A 132 9.00 7.52 -9.58
C THR A 132 10.31 8.14 -10.07
N ILE A 133 10.33 8.71 -11.29
CA ILE A 133 11.53 9.32 -11.88
C ILE A 133 12.03 10.49 -11.03
N ARG A 134 11.15 11.39 -10.59
CA ARG A 134 11.57 12.50 -9.71
C ARG A 134 12.18 11.99 -8.42
N THR A 135 11.55 10.98 -7.80
CA THR A 135 12.05 10.38 -6.56
C THR A 135 13.42 9.72 -6.79
N PHE A 136 13.58 8.99 -7.89
CA PHE A 136 14.83 8.34 -8.27
C PHE A 136 15.93 9.38 -8.54
N SER A 137 15.66 10.37 -9.38
CA SER A 137 16.64 11.40 -9.75
C SER A 137 17.16 12.17 -8.53
N THR A 138 16.25 12.58 -7.63
CA THR A 138 16.65 13.26 -6.39
C THR A 138 17.48 12.34 -5.50
N TRP A 139 17.11 11.07 -5.36
CA TRP A 139 17.87 10.09 -4.57
C TRP A 139 19.24 9.82 -5.19
N ALA A 140 19.30 9.55 -6.49
CA ALA A 140 20.53 9.23 -7.22
C ALA A 140 21.53 10.40 -7.19
N HIS A 141 21.02 11.63 -7.34
CA HIS A 141 21.86 12.84 -7.20
C HIS A 141 22.44 12.96 -5.78
N ARG A 142 21.63 12.77 -4.73
CA ARG A 142 22.10 12.80 -3.34
C ARG A 142 23.13 11.70 -3.02
N ARG A 143 23.11 10.62 -3.75
CA ARG A 143 24.06 9.50 -3.63
C ARG A 143 25.29 9.67 -4.51
N GLY A 144 25.40 10.78 -5.26
CA GLY A 144 26.51 11.03 -6.19
C GLY A 144 26.47 10.17 -7.47
N LEU A 145 25.36 9.46 -7.73
CA LEU A 145 25.20 8.64 -8.94
C LEU A 145 24.81 9.47 -10.16
N LEU A 146 24.29 10.68 -9.95
CA LEU A 146 23.97 11.66 -10.98
C LEU A 146 24.67 12.98 -10.63
N GLY A 147 25.25 13.64 -11.63
CA GLY A 147 25.89 14.95 -11.46
C GLY A 147 24.90 16.05 -11.05
N SER A 148 23.62 15.91 -11.41
CA SER A 148 22.53 16.83 -11.05
C SER A 148 21.20 16.10 -10.90
N ASP A 149 20.21 16.74 -10.26
CA ASP A 149 18.82 16.23 -10.25
C ASP A 149 18.14 16.58 -11.58
N VAL A 150 18.32 15.70 -12.57
CA VAL A 150 17.84 15.88 -13.96
C VAL A 150 16.32 15.94 -14.07
N ALA A 151 15.59 15.41 -13.09
CA ALA A 151 14.13 15.36 -13.11
C ALA A 151 13.46 16.55 -12.41
N VAL A 152 14.21 17.50 -11.87
CA VAL A 152 13.66 18.68 -11.15
C VAL A 152 12.63 19.45 -11.98
N ARG A 153 12.86 19.58 -13.29
CA ARG A 153 11.96 20.26 -14.24
C ARG A 153 11.03 19.32 -15.00
N LEU A 154 10.98 18.04 -14.63
CA LEU A 154 10.13 17.07 -15.30
C LEU A 154 8.67 17.32 -14.91
N ARG A 155 7.86 17.70 -15.90
CA ARG A 155 6.40 17.78 -15.78
C ARG A 155 5.80 16.45 -16.20
N SER A 156 5.05 15.82 -15.34
CA SER A 156 4.23 14.66 -15.68
C SER A 156 2.74 15.08 -15.75
N PRO A 157 1.93 14.41 -16.57
CA PRO A 157 0.50 14.64 -16.56
C PRO A 157 -0.03 14.55 -15.12
N ARG A 158 -0.87 15.49 -14.73
CA ARG A 158 -1.60 15.36 -13.48
C ARG A 158 -2.53 14.17 -13.63
N ALA A 159 -2.65 13.34 -12.59
CA ALA A 159 -3.71 12.36 -12.55
C ALA A 159 -5.05 13.08 -12.79
N ASP A 160 -5.92 12.48 -13.60
CA ASP A 160 -7.26 13.05 -13.81
C ASP A 160 -7.94 13.20 -12.45
N ASN A 161 -8.17 14.43 -12.06
CA ASN A 161 -8.92 14.79 -10.85
C ASN A 161 -10.44 14.66 -11.10
N ARG A 162 -10.86 13.68 -11.92
CA ARG A 162 -12.29 13.36 -12.00
C ARG A 162 -12.71 12.89 -10.62
N LEU A 163 -13.74 13.53 -10.10
CA LEU A 163 -14.40 13.08 -8.89
C LEU A 163 -14.69 11.58 -9.06
N PRO A 164 -14.29 10.73 -8.10
CA PRO A 164 -14.56 9.30 -8.20
C PRO A 164 -16.07 9.10 -8.43
N THR A 165 -16.43 8.18 -9.30
CA THR A 165 -17.83 7.77 -9.47
C THR A 165 -18.33 7.24 -8.12
N VAL A 166 -19.38 7.85 -7.62
CA VAL A 166 -20.07 7.47 -6.37
C VAL A 166 -21.44 6.94 -6.77
N LEU A 167 -21.78 5.73 -6.32
CA LEU A 167 -23.12 5.21 -6.47
C LEU A 167 -24.07 5.96 -5.53
N SER A 168 -25.29 6.17 -5.93
CA SER A 168 -26.36 6.55 -5.00
C SER A 168 -26.66 5.40 -4.02
N GLN A 169 -27.37 5.69 -2.92
CA GLN A 169 -27.79 4.64 -1.98
C GLN A 169 -28.67 3.58 -2.66
N ASP A 170 -29.55 4.00 -3.58
CA ASP A 170 -30.40 3.07 -4.34
C ASP A 170 -29.59 2.19 -5.30
N GLN A 171 -28.62 2.78 -6.00
CA GLN A 171 -27.71 2.02 -6.86
C GLN A 171 -26.88 1.01 -6.06
N ALA A 172 -26.33 1.41 -4.91
CA ALA A 172 -25.60 0.50 -4.04
C ALA A 172 -26.50 -0.62 -3.53
N ARG A 173 -27.74 -0.32 -3.14
CA ARG A 173 -28.75 -1.32 -2.74
C ARG A 173 -29.02 -2.30 -3.87
N GLN A 174 -29.22 -1.81 -5.09
CA GLN A 174 -29.45 -2.63 -6.28
C GLN A 174 -28.31 -3.62 -6.54
N VAL A 175 -27.05 -3.17 -6.41
CA VAL A 175 -25.87 -4.04 -6.52
C VAL A 175 -25.91 -5.18 -5.50
N MET A 176 -26.21 -4.86 -4.23
CA MET A 176 -26.30 -5.88 -3.16
C MET A 176 -27.45 -6.85 -3.36
N GLU A 177 -28.62 -6.37 -3.83
CA GLU A 177 -29.78 -7.18 -4.11
C GLU A 177 -29.55 -8.16 -5.26
N VAL A 178 -28.99 -7.69 -6.38
CA VAL A 178 -28.64 -8.54 -7.54
C VAL A 178 -27.62 -9.61 -7.13
N ALA A 179 -26.59 -9.24 -6.38
CA ALA A 179 -25.61 -10.18 -5.88
C ALA A 179 -26.23 -11.19 -4.90
N GLY A 180 -27.13 -10.73 -4.02
CA GLY A 180 -27.88 -11.59 -3.10
C GLY A 180 -28.79 -12.59 -3.81
N GLN A 181 -29.45 -12.18 -4.90
CA GLN A 181 -30.25 -13.07 -5.75
C GLN A 181 -29.37 -14.13 -6.43
N ALA A 182 -28.24 -13.75 -6.98
CA ALA A 182 -27.28 -14.69 -7.59
C ALA A 182 -26.73 -15.71 -6.58
N ALA A 183 -26.71 -15.35 -5.29
CA ALA A 183 -26.25 -16.21 -4.21
C ALA A 183 -27.33 -17.21 -3.71
N ARG A 184 -28.62 -17.09 -4.11
CA ARG A 184 -29.71 -17.98 -3.63
C ARG A 184 -29.49 -19.45 -3.97
N GLY A 185 -28.83 -19.73 -5.07
CA GLY A 185 -28.57 -21.10 -5.53
C GLY A 185 -27.39 -21.80 -4.83
N ASP A 186 -26.89 -21.30 -3.73
CA ASP A 186 -25.81 -21.85 -2.89
C ASP A 186 -24.54 -22.27 -3.65
N ARG A 187 -24.30 -21.70 -4.82
CA ARG A 187 -23.02 -21.85 -5.52
C ARG A 187 -21.94 -21.14 -4.71
N PRO A 188 -20.89 -21.83 -4.25
CA PRO A 188 -19.93 -21.26 -3.32
C PRO A 188 -19.32 -19.94 -3.79
N LEU A 189 -19.01 -19.80 -5.10
CA LEU A 189 -18.46 -18.57 -5.65
C LEU A 189 -19.46 -17.41 -5.61
N SER A 190 -20.75 -17.64 -5.88
CA SER A 190 -21.77 -16.58 -5.82
C SER A 190 -22.03 -16.14 -4.38
N VAL A 191 -22.06 -17.07 -3.45
CA VAL A 191 -22.21 -16.77 -2.00
C VAL A 191 -21.01 -15.99 -1.49
N ARG A 192 -19.79 -16.37 -1.90
CA ARG A 192 -18.56 -15.64 -1.60
C ARG A 192 -18.62 -14.22 -2.14
N ASP A 193 -18.97 -14.06 -3.41
CA ASP A 193 -18.97 -12.77 -4.11
C ASP A 193 -19.98 -11.80 -3.45
N HIS A 194 -21.15 -12.30 -3.06
CA HIS A 194 -22.12 -11.52 -2.28
C HIS A 194 -21.55 -11.08 -0.93
N ALA A 195 -20.90 -11.99 -0.19
CA ALA A 195 -20.28 -11.65 1.10
C ALA A 195 -19.14 -10.62 0.94
N ILE A 196 -18.33 -10.71 -0.12
CA ILE A 196 -17.29 -9.72 -0.43
C ILE A 196 -17.89 -8.33 -0.64
N LEU A 197 -18.96 -8.22 -1.44
CA LEU A 197 -19.62 -6.95 -1.72
C LEU A 197 -20.24 -6.33 -0.46
N GLU A 198 -20.94 -7.12 0.32
CA GLU A 198 -21.57 -6.68 1.56
C GLU A 198 -20.51 -6.22 2.58
N ILE A 199 -19.40 -6.95 2.76
CA ILE A 199 -18.32 -6.55 3.67
C ILE A 199 -17.62 -5.27 3.16
N LEU A 200 -17.29 -5.19 1.87
CA LEU A 200 -16.63 -3.99 1.32
C LEU A 200 -17.48 -2.73 1.51
N TYR A 201 -18.78 -2.84 1.23
CA TYR A 201 -19.69 -1.71 1.36
C TYR A 201 -19.99 -1.37 2.82
N ALA A 202 -20.27 -2.38 3.64
CA ALA A 202 -20.61 -2.18 5.04
C ALA A 202 -19.43 -1.61 5.86
N SER A 203 -18.24 -2.14 5.70
CA SER A 203 -17.08 -1.78 6.50
C SER A 203 -16.18 -0.71 5.87
N GLY A 204 -16.30 -0.50 4.56
CA GLY A 204 -15.44 0.40 3.82
C GLY A 204 -13.95 0.03 3.87
N ILE A 205 -13.57 -1.22 4.15
CA ILE A 205 -12.18 -1.66 4.19
C ILE A 205 -11.55 -1.65 2.80
N ARG A 206 -10.20 -1.62 2.74
CA ARG A 206 -9.46 -1.70 1.48
C ARG A 206 -9.48 -3.14 0.94
N VAL A 207 -9.33 -3.28 -0.38
CA VAL A 207 -9.21 -4.62 -0.99
C VAL A 207 -8.06 -5.43 -0.39
N SER A 208 -6.93 -4.78 -0.13
CA SER A 208 -5.77 -5.45 0.50
C SER A 208 -6.08 -5.94 1.91
N GLU A 209 -6.87 -5.18 2.66
CA GLU A 209 -7.34 -5.58 3.99
C GLU A 209 -8.32 -6.75 3.88
N LEU A 210 -9.30 -6.69 2.97
CA LEU A 210 -10.24 -7.78 2.75
C LEU A 210 -9.56 -9.10 2.37
N VAL A 211 -8.62 -9.07 1.43
CA VAL A 211 -7.92 -10.30 1.01
C VAL A 211 -6.98 -10.84 2.08
N GLY A 212 -6.51 -9.97 2.98
CA GLY A 212 -5.67 -10.33 4.12
C GLY A 212 -6.41 -10.97 5.28
N LEU A 213 -7.74 -10.84 5.37
CA LEU A 213 -8.52 -11.32 6.50
C LEU A 213 -8.35 -12.83 6.74
N ASP A 214 -8.07 -13.18 7.99
CA ASP A 214 -8.13 -14.53 8.51
C ASP A 214 -9.36 -14.72 9.40
N ARG A 215 -9.78 -15.96 9.60
CA ARG A 215 -10.97 -16.25 10.41
C ARG A 215 -10.86 -15.75 11.85
N ALA A 216 -9.62 -15.68 12.36
CA ALA A 216 -9.34 -15.12 13.67
C ALA A 216 -9.58 -13.60 13.76
N ASP A 217 -9.58 -12.89 12.63
CA ASP A 217 -9.84 -11.46 12.57
C ASP A 217 -11.33 -11.10 12.65
N LEU A 218 -12.20 -12.12 12.67
CA LEU A 218 -13.65 -11.95 12.73
C LEU A 218 -14.15 -12.07 14.16
N ASP A 219 -14.91 -11.09 14.63
CA ASP A 219 -15.75 -11.22 15.83
C ASP A 219 -17.23 -11.16 15.44
N PRO A 220 -17.87 -12.32 15.19
CA PRO A 220 -19.28 -12.35 14.79
C PRO A 220 -20.23 -11.86 15.89
N SER A 221 -19.86 -12.01 17.14
CA SER A 221 -20.70 -11.62 18.30
C SER A 221 -20.82 -10.10 18.37
N ARG A 222 -19.70 -9.39 18.13
CA ARG A 222 -19.60 -7.94 18.07
C ARG A 222 -19.84 -7.38 16.68
N ARG A 223 -19.89 -8.22 15.66
CA ARG A 223 -19.95 -7.84 14.25
C ARG A 223 -18.82 -6.87 13.88
N THR A 224 -17.60 -7.25 14.19
CA THR A 224 -16.41 -6.45 13.89
C THR A 224 -15.35 -7.27 13.16
N LEU A 225 -14.52 -6.56 12.39
CA LEU A 225 -13.33 -7.06 11.70
C LEU A 225 -12.11 -6.38 12.30
N GLN A 226 -11.07 -7.15 12.59
CA GLN A 226 -9.74 -6.60 12.85
C GLN A 226 -8.98 -6.51 11.53
N VAL A 227 -8.49 -5.35 11.16
CA VAL A 227 -7.75 -5.13 9.92
C VAL A 227 -6.45 -4.41 10.18
N VAL A 228 -5.39 -4.86 9.50
CA VAL A 228 -4.06 -4.23 9.55
C VAL A 228 -3.98 -3.13 8.51
N GLY A 229 -3.83 -1.89 8.97
CA GLY A 229 -3.72 -0.70 8.13
C GLY A 229 -2.29 -0.41 7.68
N LYS A 230 -2.11 0.74 7.00
CA LYS A 230 -0.78 1.23 6.59
C LYS A 230 0.09 1.51 7.83
N GLY A 231 1.31 0.95 7.83
CA GLY A 231 2.26 1.11 8.94
C GLY A 231 2.00 0.18 10.12
N ASP A 232 1.41 -0.98 9.84
CA ASP A 232 1.16 -2.06 10.83
C ASP A 232 0.28 -1.63 12.00
N LYS A 233 -0.64 -0.69 11.74
CA LYS A 233 -1.60 -0.23 12.73
C LYS A 233 -2.90 -1.01 12.59
N ASP A 234 -3.20 -1.80 13.61
CA ASP A 234 -4.48 -2.50 13.71
C ASP A 234 -5.62 -1.54 13.97
N ARG A 235 -6.77 -1.82 13.37
CA ARG A 235 -8.02 -1.18 13.70
C ARG A 235 -9.18 -2.16 13.64
N VAL A 236 -10.17 -1.91 14.49
CA VAL A 236 -11.41 -2.67 14.51
C VAL A 236 -12.48 -1.89 13.73
N VAL A 237 -13.13 -2.56 12.79
CA VAL A 237 -14.15 -1.95 11.92
C VAL A 237 -15.47 -2.71 12.08
N PRO A 238 -16.58 -2.04 12.39
CA PRO A 238 -17.89 -2.67 12.50
C PRO A 238 -18.50 -2.96 11.11
N TYR A 239 -19.43 -3.91 11.06
CA TYR A 239 -20.27 -4.19 9.89
C TYR A 239 -21.71 -4.49 10.31
N GLY A 240 -22.67 -4.18 9.43
CA GLY A 240 -24.09 -4.31 9.70
C GLY A 240 -24.62 -5.73 9.57
N LEU A 241 -25.90 -5.91 9.90
CA LEU A 241 -26.60 -7.20 9.84
C LEU A 241 -26.63 -7.84 8.43
N PRO A 242 -26.85 -7.10 7.32
CA PRO A 242 -26.80 -7.70 5.99
C PRO A 242 -25.44 -8.36 5.70
N ALA A 243 -24.34 -7.64 5.98
CA ALA A 243 -23.01 -8.17 5.82
C ALA A 243 -22.72 -9.36 6.76
N ALA A 244 -23.23 -9.33 8.00
CA ALA A 244 -23.13 -10.45 8.94
C ALA A 244 -23.80 -11.71 8.39
N ARG A 245 -25.01 -11.57 7.85
CA ARG A 245 -25.76 -12.68 7.25
C ARG A 245 -25.06 -13.24 6.01
N ALA A 246 -24.56 -12.36 5.13
CA ALA A 246 -23.85 -12.77 3.93
C ALA A 246 -22.53 -13.47 4.27
N LEU A 247 -21.77 -12.95 5.24
CA LEU A 247 -20.53 -13.55 5.72
C LEU A 247 -20.79 -14.92 6.37
N SER A 248 -21.80 -15.04 7.22
CA SER A 248 -22.19 -16.31 7.86
C SER A 248 -22.55 -17.38 6.82
N ARG A 249 -23.35 -17.02 5.81
CA ARG A 249 -23.65 -17.93 4.69
C ARG A 249 -22.40 -18.37 3.94
N TRP A 250 -21.50 -17.43 3.67
CA TRP A 250 -20.23 -17.75 3.03
C TRP A 250 -19.41 -18.74 3.87
N LEU A 251 -19.23 -18.47 5.15
CA LEU A 251 -18.45 -19.33 6.03
C LEU A 251 -19.03 -20.75 6.12
N ALA A 252 -20.36 -20.90 6.06
CA ALA A 252 -21.02 -22.20 6.03
C ALA A 252 -20.68 -23.03 4.77
N VAL A 253 -20.49 -22.39 3.62
CA VAL A 253 -20.18 -23.08 2.35
C VAL A 253 -18.70 -23.01 1.97
N ARG A 254 -17.88 -22.24 2.70
CA ARG A 254 -16.46 -22.04 2.41
C ARG A 254 -15.69 -23.36 2.29
N GLY A 255 -16.01 -24.34 3.13
CA GLY A 255 -15.39 -25.66 3.12
C GLY A 255 -15.49 -26.38 1.77
N ARG A 256 -16.50 -26.07 0.96
CA ARG A 256 -16.69 -26.64 -0.39
C ARG A 256 -15.66 -26.15 -1.42
N LEU A 257 -14.96 -25.03 -1.13
CA LEU A 257 -13.86 -24.51 -1.93
C LEU A 257 -12.51 -24.70 -1.25
N ALA A 258 -12.49 -25.07 0.02
CA ALA A 258 -11.25 -25.18 0.77
C ALA A 258 -10.40 -26.37 0.27
N GLY A 259 -9.09 -26.14 0.22
CA GLY A 259 -8.07 -27.13 -0.13
C GLY A 259 -6.81 -26.93 0.71
N PRO A 260 -5.74 -27.70 0.47
CA PRO A 260 -4.49 -27.63 1.28
C PRO A 260 -3.89 -26.23 1.39
N GLY A 261 -4.08 -25.38 0.37
CA GLY A 261 -3.55 -23.99 0.35
C GLY A 261 -4.48 -22.93 0.92
N SER A 262 -5.63 -23.31 1.52
CA SER A 262 -6.64 -22.35 2.01
C SER A 262 -6.21 -21.62 3.28
N GLY A 263 -5.48 -22.29 4.16
CA GLY A 263 -5.13 -21.76 5.47
C GLY A 263 -6.34 -21.18 6.21
N ASP A 264 -6.11 -20.15 7.00
CA ASP A 264 -7.14 -19.45 7.76
C ASP A 264 -7.84 -18.33 6.98
N ALA A 265 -7.48 -18.11 5.70
CA ALA A 265 -8.06 -17.03 4.90
C ALA A 265 -9.60 -17.05 4.93
N VAL A 266 -10.23 -15.90 5.20
CA VAL A 266 -11.70 -15.77 5.14
C VAL A 266 -12.19 -16.03 3.73
N PHE A 267 -11.63 -15.32 2.75
CA PHE A 267 -12.09 -15.42 1.36
C PHE A 267 -11.12 -16.23 0.50
N LEU A 268 -11.69 -17.18 -0.25
CA LEU A 268 -10.95 -18.10 -1.10
C LEU A 268 -11.18 -17.80 -2.58
N GLY A 269 -10.14 -18.00 -3.39
CA GLY A 269 -10.22 -18.05 -4.84
C GLY A 269 -10.90 -19.34 -5.32
N ALA A 270 -11.22 -19.42 -6.61
CA ALA A 270 -11.87 -20.60 -7.20
C ALA A 270 -11.05 -21.89 -7.06
N ARG A 271 -9.73 -21.79 -6.88
CA ARG A 271 -8.80 -22.91 -6.69
C ARG A 271 -8.51 -23.23 -5.22
N GLY A 272 -9.27 -22.65 -4.30
CA GLY A 272 -9.18 -22.93 -2.87
C GLY A 272 -8.12 -22.14 -2.10
N GLY A 273 -7.15 -21.51 -2.73
CA GLY A 273 -6.19 -20.63 -2.05
C GLY A 273 -6.81 -19.29 -1.66
N ARG A 274 -6.09 -18.49 -0.87
CA ARG A 274 -6.50 -17.11 -0.52
C ARG A 274 -6.85 -16.32 -1.79
N ILE A 275 -7.95 -15.59 -1.75
CA ILE A 275 -8.40 -14.75 -2.86
C ILE A 275 -7.38 -13.63 -3.15
N ASP A 276 -7.21 -13.28 -4.41
CA ASP A 276 -6.33 -12.19 -4.83
C ASP A 276 -7.11 -10.87 -5.10
N PRO A 277 -6.43 -9.71 -5.01
CA PRO A 277 -7.07 -8.41 -5.22
C PRO A 277 -7.69 -8.22 -6.62
N ARG A 278 -7.17 -8.91 -7.65
CA ARG A 278 -7.68 -8.82 -9.02
C ARG A 278 -9.04 -9.52 -9.10
N THR A 279 -9.16 -10.68 -8.49
CA THR A 279 -10.44 -11.40 -8.40
C THR A 279 -11.49 -10.55 -7.69
N VAL A 280 -11.15 -9.89 -6.58
CA VAL A 280 -12.09 -8.99 -5.89
C VAL A 280 -12.52 -7.81 -6.77
N ARG A 281 -11.61 -7.22 -7.55
CA ARG A 281 -11.97 -6.18 -8.52
C ARG A 281 -12.96 -6.71 -9.57
N HIS A 282 -12.71 -7.90 -10.12
CA HIS A 282 -13.64 -8.52 -11.07
C HIS A 282 -15.01 -8.80 -10.45
N VAL A 283 -15.09 -9.18 -9.17
CA VAL A 283 -16.37 -9.36 -8.46
C VAL A 283 -17.15 -8.04 -8.45
N VAL A 284 -16.51 -6.93 -8.08
CA VAL A 284 -17.19 -5.62 -8.02
C VAL A 284 -17.65 -5.17 -9.41
N HIS A 285 -16.78 -5.22 -10.43
CA HIS A 285 -17.14 -4.83 -11.80
C HIS A 285 -18.30 -5.67 -12.36
N ARG A 286 -18.29 -6.98 -12.15
CA ARG A 286 -19.41 -7.85 -12.57
C ARG A 286 -20.70 -7.50 -11.87
N ALA A 287 -20.66 -7.19 -10.58
CA ALA A 287 -21.84 -6.85 -9.81
C ALA A 287 -22.46 -5.54 -10.24
N THR A 288 -21.65 -4.50 -10.49
CA THR A 288 -22.11 -3.21 -11.03
C THR A 288 -22.71 -3.36 -12.43
N ALA A 289 -22.06 -4.11 -13.31
CA ALA A 289 -22.58 -4.41 -14.65
C ALA A 289 -23.91 -5.19 -14.59
N ALA A 290 -24.01 -6.22 -13.73
CA ALA A 290 -25.23 -7.01 -13.57
C ALA A 290 -26.40 -6.19 -12.99
N ALA A 291 -26.09 -5.19 -12.15
CA ALA A 291 -27.07 -4.27 -11.59
C ALA A 291 -27.44 -3.11 -12.52
N GLY A 292 -26.77 -2.97 -13.69
CA GLY A 292 -27.04 -1.87 -14.62
C GLY A 292 -26.71 -0.47 -14.07
N VAL A 293 -25.79 -0.40 -13.10
CA VAL A 293 -25.35 0.85 -12.48
C VAL A 293 -23.97 1.27 -13.05
N PRO A 294 -23.53 2.54 -12.84
CA PRO A 294 -22.23 2.97 -13.29
C PRO A 294 -21.10 2.04 -12.82
N ASP A 295 -20.20 1.69 -13.73
CA ASP A 295 -19.09 0.80 -13.42
C ASP A 295 -18.11 1.46 -12.46
N LEU A 296 -17.71 0.73 -11.44
CA LEU A 296 -16.69 1.13 -10.49
C LEU A 296 -15.93 -0.05 -9.91
N GLY A 297 -14.70 0.23 -9.49
CA GLY A 297 -13.92 -0.74 -8.74
C GLY A 297 -14.15 -0.65 -7.23
N PRO A 298 -13.47 -1.50 -6.45
CA PRO A 298 -13.60 -1.53 -4.99
C PRO A 298 -13.31 -0.19 -4.29
N HIS A 299 -12.41 0.62 -4.86
CA HIS A 299 -12.14 1.95 -4.32
C HIS A 299 -13.36 2.89 -4.47
N GLY A 300 -14.05 2.83 -5.61
CA GLY A 300 -15.30 3.57 -5.82
C GLY A 300 -16.40 3.09 -4.88
N LEU A 301 -16.53 1.77 -4.65
CA LEU A 301 -17.50 1.21 -3.71
C LEU A 301 -17.23 1.70 -2.27
N ARG A 302 -15.97 1.68 -1.84
CA ARG A 302 -15.55 2.24 -0.54
C ARG A 302 -15.85 3.75 -0.45
N HIS A 303 -15.61 4.51 -1.53
CA HIS A 303 -15.91 5.93 -1.56
C HIS A 303 -17.41 6.21 -1.46
N SER A 304 -18.23 5.38 -2.14
CA SER A 304 -19.69 5.42 -2.01
C SER A 304 -20.13 5.13 -0.57
N ALA A 305 -19.58 4.08 0.05
CA ALA A 305 -19.84 3.77 1.46
C ALA A 305 -19.51 4.95 2.38
N ALA A 306 -18.32 5.55 2.22
CA ALA A 306 -17.89 6.71 3.00
C ALA A 306 -18.86 7.91 2.86
N THR A 307 -19.25 8.21 1.62
CA THR A 307 -20.18 9.29 1.31
C THR A 307 -21.55 9.04 1.95
N HIS A 308 -22.04 7.80 1.90
CA HIS A 308 -23.35 7.44 2.47
C HIS A 308 -23.33 7.53 4.01
N VAL A 309 -22.23 7.11 4.65
CA VAL A 309 -22.08 7.25 6.12
C VAL A 309 -22.08 8.72 6.53
N LEU A 310 -21.38 9.57 5.79
CA LEU A 310 -21.40 11.02 6.04
C LEU A 310 -22.79 11.63 5.83
N SER A 311 -23.47 11.25 4.73
CA SER A 311 -24.83 11.72 4.43
C SER A 311 -25.87 11.25 5.46
N GLY A 312 -25.61 10.12 6.12
CA GLY A 312 -26.44 9.60 7.21
C GLY A 312 -26.22 10.28 8.56
N GLY A 313 -25.43 11.36 8.62
CA GLY A 313 -25.22 12.15 9.83
C GLY A 313 -24.05 11.70 10.72
N ALA A 314 -23.24 10.74 10.27
CA ALA A 314 -21.99 10.42 10.96
C ALA A 314 -21.01 11.60 10.86
N ASP A 315 -20.31 11.90 11.96
CA ASP A 315 -19.29 12.95 11.93
C ASP A 315 -18.09 12.54 11.08
N LEU A 316 -17.47 13.52 10.43
CA LEU A 316 -16.35 13.31 9.51
C LEU A 316 -15.18 12.54 10.16
N ARG A 317 -14.99 12.71 11.45
CA ARG A 317 -13.91 12.08 12.21
C ARG A 317 -14.14 10.59 12.40
N SER A 318 -15.37 10.20 12.79
CA SER A 318 -15.76 8.78 12.88
C SER A 318 -15.58 8.07 11.52
N VAL A 319 -15.93 8.74 10.42
CA VAL A 319 -15.72 8.20 9.07
C VAL A 319 -14.24 8.09 8.73
N GLN A 320 -13.40 9.05 9.09
CA GLN A 320 -11.96 8.97 8.90
C GLN A 320 -11.32 7.84 9.69
N GLU A 321 -11.75 7.59 10.91
CA GLU A 321 -11.28 6.48 11.75
C GLU A 321 -11.67 5.12 11.16
N ILE A 322 -12.93 4.93 10.74
CA ILE A 322 -13.42 3.72 10.06
C ILE A 322 -12.61 3.47 8.79
N LEU A 323 -12.36 4.50 8.01
CA LEU A 323 -11.65 4.39 6.74
C LEU A 323 -10.12 4.34 6.89
N GLY A 324 -9.55 4.71 8.04
CA GLY A 324 -8.10 4.72 8.25
C GLY A 324 -7.38 5.67 7.28
N HIS A 325 -7.87 6.91 7.12
CA HIS A 325 -7.21 7.95 6.35
C HIS A 325 -6.05 8.55 7.16
N SER A 326 -4.81 8.37 6.68
CA SER A 326 -3.58 8.80 7.36
C SER A 326 -3.13 10.23 7.04
N SER A 327 -3.95 11.07 6.42
CA SER A 327 -3.56 12.44 6.10
C SER A 327 -4.44 13.47 6.80
N LEU A 328 -4.08 13.77 8.02
CA LEU A 328 -3.99 15.11 8.60
C LEU A 328 -3.00 14.99 9.75
N ALA A 329 -1.93 15.77 9.67
CA ALA A 329 -0.88 15.80 10.68
C ALA A 329 -1.47 16.14 12.04
N THR A 330 -1.61 15.13 12.89
CA THR A 330 -1.48 15.29 14.35
C THR A 330 -1.49 13.89 14.99
N THR A 331 -0.31 13.37 15.19
CA THR A 331 -0.06 12.32 16.17
C THR A 331 -0.26 12.94 17.54
N GLN A 332 -1.44 12.82 18.12
CA GLN A 332 -1.61 12.79 19.58
C GLN A 332 -3.08 12.59 19.96
N ARG A 333 -3.31 11.52 20.74
CA ARG A 333 -4.46 11.31 21.63
C ARG A 333 -5.79 10.96 20.97
N TYR A 334 -6.01 9.72 20.55
CA TYR A 334 -7.38 9.17 20.55
C TYR A 334 -7.39 7.65 20.72
N THR A 335 -7.34 7.21 21.96
CA THR A 335 -7.58 5.82 22.39
C THR A 335 -9.04 5.57 22.85
N HIS A 336 -9.99 6.42 22.51
CA HIS A 336 -11.34 6.36 23.11
C HIS A 336 -12.49 6.61 22.13
N VAL A 337 -12.54 5.89 20.99
CA VAL A 337 -13.83 5.68 20.32
C VAL A 337 -14.29 4.27 20.67
N THR A 338 -15.32 4.15 21.50
CA THR A 338 -15.84 2.85 21.89
C THR A 338 -16.56 2.19 20.72
N PRO A 339 -16.52 0.85 20.57
CA PRO A 339 -17.25 0.12 19.55
C PRO A 339 -18.75 0.47 19.48
N GLU A 340 -19.34 0.90 20.61
CA GLU A 340 -20.74 1.32 20.73
C GLU A 340 -21.03 2.63 19.98
N ARG A 341 -20.14 3.64 20.10
CA ARG A 341 -20.26 4.89 19.34
C ARG A 341 -20.16 4.70 17.85
N LEU A 342 -19.25 3.84 17.41
CA LEU A 342 -19.12 3.46 16.00
C LEU A 342 -20.37 2.74 15.50
N ARG A 343 -20.99 1.86 16.30
CA ARG A 343 -22.24 1.19 15.93
C ARG A 343 -23.40 2.15 15.81
N THR A 344 -23.53 3.12 16.71
CA THR A 344 -24.60 4.11 16.67
C THR A 344 -24.50 4.97 15.43
N ALA A 345 -23.31 5.50 15.12
CA ALA A 345 -23.05 6.25 13.91
C ALA A 345 -23.32 5.41 12.64
N TYR A 346 -22.93 4.13 12.68
CA TYR A 346 -23.16 3.19 11.59
C TYR A 346 -24.65 2.87 11.39
N ALA A 347 -25.38 2.59 12.46
CA ALA A 347 -26.83 2.30 12.38
C ALA A 347 -27.64 3.52 11.89
N GLN A 348 -27.22 4.73 12.22
CA GLN A 348 -27.84 5.95 11.71
C GLN A 348 -27.54 6.20 10.22
N ALA A 349 -26.37 5.82 9.75
CA ALA A 349 -25.90 6.09 8.40
C ALA A 349 -26.35 5.05 7.36
N PHE A 350 -26.65 3.82 7.79
CA PHE A 350 -27.07 2.74 6.91
C PHE A 350 -28.48 2.27 7.29
N PRO A 351 -29.54 2.70 6.56
CA PRO A 351 -30.91 2.29 6.81
C PRO A 351 -31.15 0.77 6.73
N ARG A 352 -30.14 0.01 6.27
CA ARG A 352 -30.16 -1.48 6.20
C ARG A 352 -29.32 -2.14 7.32
N ALA A 353 -28.75 -1.37 8.25
CA ALA A 353 -27.89 -1.90 9.31
C ALA A 353 -28.67 -2.62 10.43
#